data_6f87a14fb68b836fe0b5fb88b936e272
#
_entry.id   6f87a14fb68b836fe0b5fb88b936e272
#
_cell.length_a   1.000
_cell.length_b   1.000
_cell.length_c   1.000
_cell.angle_alpha   90.00
_cell.angle_beta   90.00
_cell.angle_gamma   90.00
#
_symmetry.space_group_name_H-M   'P 1'
#
loop_
_entity.id
_entity.type
_entity.pdbx_description
1 polymer ?
#
loop_
_entity_poly.entity_id
_entity_poly.type
_entity_poly.pdbx_seq_one_letter_code
_entity_poly.pdbx_strand_id
1 'polypeptide(L)'
;MSEPIYDARTLWELLERRVANSPDRAFLIDDADRTVTFGEAKNQAERMAAGFAALGVGEGTPVTWVLPTRIDTVVTSLALSRLGAVQNPIIHIYRDREVGFCIRQTAAELVLTPGEWSGFDYQAMVERVVADLDEPPAVVDASAGLPEGDPAALPPVPTVPADGQDAIRWIYYTSGTTSDPKGVLHTDASLMAGGVGLARALDMQPTDVGSIAFPYAHIGGPDYLVCLLANGFPAVLVEKFDLMAAIESFNRHGVTMAGGSTVFYTMFLGVQRQQPDDPIIPTLRLLSGGGAPKPPEVFFEVQAEMGIPVAHGYGMTESPMICQGSPTDTDDQLAHTEGHPVFAAAVTICRPDGSECDRDEEGEVRISGPQLFSGYRDPTLNDEAFDEAGRFRSGDLAVMRGDGHVTLTGRVKDIIIRKGENIAAKEIEDVLYAHPKVGAVAVIGLPDPGRGERVCAVVETAEGAEPLTYDEMVAVCTDAALMRQKVPEQLVVHDGPLPRNATMKILKYELKDALVDVPWSDV
;
A
#
# COMPACT_ATOMS: atom_id res chain seq x y z
N MET A 1 -22.54 -2.92 -21.70
CA MET A 1 -21.60 -2.77 -20.57
C MET A 1 -21.78 -1.37 -20.02
N SER A 2 -21.85 -1.19 -18.71
CA SER A 2 -22.00 0.14 -18.10
C SER A 2 -20.70 0.94 -18.28
N GLU A 3 -20.82 2.22 -18.62
CA GLU A 3 -19.65 3.12 -18.71
C GLU A 3 -19.00 3.29 -17.34
N PRO A 4 -17.66 3.52 -17.29
CA PRO A 4 -16.97 3.86 -16.06
C PRO A 4 -17.50 5.17 -15.45
N ILE A 5 -17.47 5.27 -14.11
CA ILE A 5 -17.89 6.46 -13.37
C ILE A 5 -16.65 7.09 -12.74
N TYR A 6 -16.14 8.17 -13.33
CA TYR A 6 -14.92 8.83 -12.89
C TYR A 6 -15.11 10.26 -12.35
N ASP A 7 -16.37 10.71 -12.27
CA ASP A 7 -16.73 12.09 -11.92
C ASP A 7 -17.64 12.20 -10.68
N ALA A 8 -17.76 11.12 -9.90
CA ALA A 8 -18.41 11.17 -8.60
C ALA A 8 -17.55 11.96 -7.61
N ARG A 9 -18.19 12.65 -6.66
CA ARG A 9 -17.50 13.51 -5.69
C ARG A 9 -17.29 12.88 -4.32
N THR A 10 -18.09 11.86 -3.98
CA THR A 10 -17.97 11.10 -2.73
C THR A 10 -18.04 9.61 -2.99
N LEU A 11 -17.48 8.83 -2.07
CA LEU A 11 -17.52 7.36 -2.18
C LEU A 11 -18.98 6.85 -2.15
N TRP A 12 -19.84 7.49 -1.35
CA TRP A 12 -21.25 7.12 -1.32
C TRP A 12 -21.99 7.43 -2.63
N GLU A 13 -21.74 8.60 -3.22
CA GLU A 13 -22.28 8.96 -4.56
C GLU A 13 -21.84 7.94 -5.61
N LEU A 14 -20.55 7.55 -5.58
CA LEU A 14 -20.01 6.56 -6.51
C LEU A 14 -20.75 5.22 -6.39
N LEU A 15 -21.00 4.75 -5.17
CA LEU A 15 -21.80 3.55 -4.92
C LEU A 15 -23.24 3.70 -5.43
N GLU A 16 -23.93 4.81 -5.15
CA GLU A 16 -25.31 5.04 -5.61
C GLU A 16 -25.40 5.01 -7.15
N ARG A 17 -24.48 5.68 -7.83
CA ARG A 17 -24.43 5.70 -9.29
C ARG A 17 -24.08 4.32 -9.86
N ARG A 18 -23.19 3.55 -9.21
CA ARG A 18 -22.87 2.17 -9.61
C ARG A 18 -24.08 1.27 -9.46
N VAL A 19 -24.81 1.35 -8.34
CA VAL A 19 -26.04 0.59 -8.12
C VAL A 19 -27.12 0.94 -9.14
N ALA A 20 -27.28 2.22 -9.47
CA ALA A 20 -28.22 2.63 -10.50
C ALA A 20 -27.90 2.00 -11.88
N ASN A 21 -26.61 1.78 -12.19
CA ASN A 21 -26.14 1.25 -13.46
C ASN A 21 -26.11 -0.30 -13.51
N SER A 22 -25.87 -0.97 -12.38
CA SER A 22 -25.63 -2.42 -12.35
C SER A 22 -25.90 -3.05 -10.98
N PRO A 23 -27.14 -2.97 -10.44
CA PRO A 23 -27.45 -3.41 -9.08
C PRO A 23 -27.20 -4.90 -8.84
N ASP A 24 -27.46 -5.74 -9.85
CA ASP A 24 -27.46 -7.20 -9.72
C ASP A 24 -26.08 -7.83 -10.07
N ARG A 25 -25.07 -7.00 -10.42
CA ARG A 25 -23.74 -7.53 -10.68
C ARG A 25 -23.05 -7.86 -9.37
N ALA A 26 -22.25 -8.96 -9.40
CA ALA A 26 -21.35 -9.32 -8.31
C ALA A 26 -20.39 -8.16 -8.02
N PHE A 27 -20.15 -7.92 -6.74
CA PHE A 27 -19.27 -6.88 -6.23
C PHE A 27 -18.16 -7.46 -5.36
N LEU A 28 -18.51 -8.21 -4.32
CA LEU A 28 -17.54 -8.80 -3.39
C LEU A 28 -17.80 -10.30 -3.26
N ILE A 29 -16.72 -11.05 -3.23
CA ILE A 29 -16.72 -12.52 -3.07
C ILE A 29 -15.75 -12.83 -1.94
N ASP A 30 -16.12 -13.63 -0.95
CA ASP A 30 -15.25 -14.01 0.16
C ASP A 30 -14.73 -15.46 0.05
N ASP A 31 -13.85 -15.83 1.00
CA ASP A 31 -13.22 -17.16 1.06
C ASP A 31 -14.23 -18.31 1.25
N ALA A 32 -15.46 -18.01 1.70
CA ALA A 32 -16.55 -18.99 1.81
C ALA A 32 -17.45 -19.03 0.57
N ASP A 33 -17.03 -18.41 -0.54
CA ASP A 33 -17.79 -18.27 -1.79
C ASP A 33 -19.09 -17.46 -1.66
N ARG A 34 -19.29 -16.72 -0.55
CA ARG A 34 -20.39 -15.78 -0.40
C ARG A 34 -20.16 -14.63 -1.38
N THR A 35 -21.15 -14.40 -2.25
CA THR A 35 -21.14 -13.28 -3.18
C THR A 35 -22.18 -12.26 -2.79
N VAL A 36 -21.80 -10.98 -2.81
CA VAL A 36 -22.68 -9.83 -2.59
C VAL A 36 -22.66 -8.95 -3.84
N THR A 37 -23.85 -8.60 -4.33
CA THR A 37 -24.01 -7.67 -5.46
C THR A 37 -23.84 -6.22 -5.02
N PHE A 38 -23.68 -5.28 -5.97
CA PHE A 38 -23.63 -3.84 -5.66
C PHE A 38 -24.90 -3.38 -4.94
N GLY A 39 -26.09 -3.84 -5.38
CA GLY A 39 -27.37 -3.51 -4.76
C GLY A 39 -27.50 -4.06 -3.33
N GLU A 40 -27.10 -5.31 -3.11
CA GLU A 40 -27.10 -5.93 -1.79
C GLU A 40 -26.13 -5.23 -0.84
N ALA A 41 -24.93 -4.89 -1.29
CA ALA A 41 -23.95 -4.17 -0.50
C ALA A 41 -24.47 -2.78 -0.08
N LYS A 42 -25.11 -2.04 -1.00
CA LYS A 42 -25.76 -0.76 -0.66
C LYS A 42 -26.84 -0.95 0.40
N ASN A 43 -27.72 -1.94 0.23
CA ASN A 43 -28.79 -2.21 1.18
C ASN A 43 -28.26 -2.61 2.58
N GLN A 44 -27.19 -3.40 2.62
CA GLN A 44 -26.50 -3.75 3.87
C GLN A 44 -25.87 -2.52 4.52
N ALA A 45 -25.18 -1.69 3.71
CA ALA A 45 -24.55 -0.45 4.18
C ALA A 45 -25.58 0.54 4.75
N GLU A 46 -26.77 0.67 4.14
CA GLU A 46 -27.85 1.54 4.67
C GLU A 46 -28.41 1.03 5.99
N ARG A 47 -28.62 -0.28 6.14
CA ARG A 47 -29.05 -0.85 7.43
C ARG A 47 -27.99 -0.65 8.51
N MET A 48 -26.74 -0.90 8.18
CA MET A 48 -25.63 -0.73 9.10
C MET A 48 -25.41 0.75 9.46
N ALA A 49 -25.54 1.66 8.50
CA ALA A 49 -25.52 3.11 8.73
C ALA A 49 -26.63 3.55 9.69
N ALA A 50 -27.84 3.02 9.55
CA ALA A 50 -28.95 3.31 10.48
C ALA A 50 -28.63 2.79 11.90
N GLY A 51 -27.99 1.63 12.02
CA GLY A 51 -27.50 1.11 13.30
C GLY A 51 -26.43 2.00 13.92
N PHE A 52 -25.44 2.44 13.15
CA PHE A 52 -24.41 3.38 13.63
C PHE A 52 -25.01 4.74 13.99
N ALA A 53 -25.96 5.26 13.21
CA ALA A 53 -26.65 6.51 13.54
C ALA A 53 -27.39 6.41 14.88
N ALA A 54 -27.99 5.24 15.20
CA ALA A 54 -28.61 5.01 16.51
C ALA A 54 -27.61 4.98 17.68
N LEU A 55 -26.32 4.72 17.39
CA LEU A 55 -25.21 4.84 18.36
C LEU A 55 -24.61 6.27 18.41
N GLY A 56 -25.17 7.23 17.69
CA GLY A 56 -24.72 8.61 17.68
C GLY A 56 -23.71 8.95 16.56
N VAL A 57 -23.38 8.01 15.68
CA VAL A 57 -22.45 8.28 14.57
C VAL A 57 -23.15 9.14 13.50
N GLY A 58 -22.53 10.25 13.15
CA GLY A 58 -23.01 11.18 12.13
C GLY A 58 -21.86 11.81 11.35
N GLU A 59 -22.17 12.90 10.66
CA GLU A 59 -21.17 13.62 9.90
C GLU A 59 -20.03 14.15 10.80
N GLY A 60 -18.80 13.82 10.42
CA GLY A 60 -17.59 14.22 11.15
C GLY A 60 -17.26 13.39 12.39
N THR A 61 -18.12 12.43 12.81
CA THR A 61 -17.83 11.55 13.95
C THR A 61 -16.61 10.66 13.67
N PRO A 62 -15.56 10.69 14.50
CA PRO A 62 -14.38 9.84 14.33
C PRO A 62 -14.67 8.39 14.74
N VAL A 63 -14.53 7.47 13.79
CA VAL A 63 -14.73 6.04 14.00
C VAL A 63 -13.45 5.29 13.67
N THR A 64 -12.83 4.68 14.68
CA THR A 64 -11.69 3.79 14.51
C THR A 64 -12.17 2.34 14.30
N TRP A 65 -11.56 1.62 13.39
CA TRP A 65 -11.85 0.21 13.21
C TRP A 65 -10.59 -0.63 12.90
N VAL A 66 -10.50 -1.78 13.57
CA VAL A 66 -9.41 -2.76 13.42
C VAL A 66 -10.04 -4.05 12.90
N LEU A 67 -10.46 -4.03 11.63
CA LEU A 67 -11.22 -5.14 11.04
C LEU A 67 -10.39 -5.86 9.96
N PRO A 68 -10.48 -7.21 9.85
CA PRO A 68 -9.85 -7.96 8.78
C PRO A 68 -10.52 -7.71 7.43
N THR A 69 -9.90 -8.17 6.34
CA THR A 69 -10.41 -8.05 4.97
C THR A 69 -11.62 -8.97 4.77
N ARG A 70 -12.82 -8.44 5.01
CA ARG A 70 -14.11 -9.16 4.88
C ARG A 70 -15.13 -8.32 4.12
N ILE A 71 -16.17 -8.95 3.58
CA ILE A 71 -17.32 -8.24 3.00
C ILE A 71 -17.89 -7.24 4.02
N ASP A 72 -18.09 -7.67 5.27
CA ASP A 72 -18.67 -6.84 6.31
C ASP A 72 -17.80 -5.61 6.65
N THR A 73 -16.48 -5.71 6.52
CA THR A 73 -15.55 -4.58 6.67
C THR A 73 -15.72 -3.55 5.55
N VAL A 74 -15.83 -4.01 4.30
CA VAL A 74 -16.09 -3.12 3.15
C VAL A 74 -17.45 -2.45 3.29
N VAL A 75 -18.48 -3.22 3.68
CA VAL A 75 -19.84 -2.69 3.93
C VAL A 75 -19.83 -1.69 5.08
N THR A 76 -19.06 -1.94 6.15
CA THR A 76 -18.85 -0.99 7.26
C THR A 76 -18.29 0.33 6.75
N SER A 77 -17.24 0.30 5.92
CA SER A 77 -16.66 1.54 5.39
C SER A 77 -17.63 2.31 4.49
N LEU A 78 -18.47 1.60 3.71
CA LEU A 78 -19.55 2.21 2.95
C LEU A 78 -20.66 2.80 3.83
N ALA A 79 -21.01 2.13 4.92
CA ALA A 79 -21.99 2.62 5.90
C ALA A 79 -21.51 3.90 6.60
N LEU A 80 -20.24 3.95 6.99
CA LEU A 80 -19.62 5.14 7.57
C LEU A 80 -19.53 6.28 6.55
N SER A 81 -19.22 5.98 5.29
CA SER A 81 -19.26 6.97 4.20
C SER A 81 -20.66 7.50 3.95
N ARG A 82 -21.72 6.66 4.08
CA ARG A 82 -23.14 7.09 4.01
C ARG A 82 -23.47 8.15 5.05
N LEU A 83 -22.89 8.05 6.24
CA LEU A 83 -23.08 8.99 7.35
C LEU A 83 -22.13 10.20 7.30
N GLY A 84 -21.09 10.17 6.45
CA GLY A 84 -20.05 11.17 6.43
C GLY A 84 -19.16 11.15 7.67
N ALA A 85 -19.06 10.02 8.34
CA ALA A 85 -18.14 9.81 9.46
C ALA A 85 -16.67 9.94 9.04
N VAL A 86 -15.80 10.26 9.98
CA VAL A 86 -14.35 10.26 9.76
C VAL A 86 -13.81 8.87 10.12
N GLN A 87 -13.40 8.12 9.13
CA GLN A 87 -12.92 6.75 9.31
C GLN A 87 -11.43 6.73 9.65
N ASN A 88 -11.07 5.95 10.65
CA ASN A 88 -9.69 5.65 10.98
C ASN A 88 -9.44 4.14 10.91
N PRO A 89 -9.11 3.61 9.72
CA PRO A 89 -8.71 2.22 9.52
C PRO A 89 -7.38 1.93 10.19
N ILE A 90 -7.30 0.87 10.96
CA ILE A 90 -6.05 0.40 11.58
C ILE A 90 -5.76 -1.02 11.10
N ILE A 91 -4.55 -1.22 10.60
CA ILE A 91 -4.08 -2.55 10.19
C ILE A 91 -3.94 -3.45 11.41
N HIS A 92 -4.43 -4.66 11.32
CA HIS A 92 -4.55 -5.64 12.41
C HIS A 92 -3.22 -6.08 13.06
N ILE A 93 -2.07 -5.71 12.52
CA ILE A 93 -0.77 -5.99 13.14
C ILE A 93 -0.39 -5.03 14.24
N TYR A 94 -1.04 -3.83 14.30
CA TYR A 94 -0.81 -2.87 15.37
C TYR A 94 -1.28 -3.44 16.72
N ARG A 95 -0.64 -3.00 17.80
CA ARG A 95 -0.91 -3.46 19.15
C ARG A 95 -1.23 -2.29 20.06
N ASP A 96 -1.29 -2.53 21.34
CA ASP A 96 -1.74 -1.59 22.39
C ASP A 96 -1.14 -0.17 22.21
N ARG A 97 0.16 -0.05 21.90
CA ARG A 97 0.82 1.24 21.76
C ARG A 97 0.28 2.03 20.57
N GLU A 98 0.34 1.45 19.37
CA GLU A 98 -0.04 2.12 18.13
C GLU A 98 -1.55 2.34 18.08
N VAL A 99 -2.35 1.34 18.45
CA VAL A 99 -3.82 1.44 18.49
C VAL A 99 -4.26 2.51 19.48
N GLY A 100 -3.69 2.51 20.69
CA GLY A 100 -3.97 3.52 21.71
C GLY A 100 -3.57 4.93 21.27
N PHE A 101 -2.43 5.07 20.56
CA PHE A 101 -2.01 6.35 19.99
C PHE A 101 -3.03 6.85 18.95
N CYS A 102 -3.45 5.99 18.00
CA CYS A 102 -4.41 6.35 16.97
C CYS A 102 -5.76 6.76 17.55
N ILE A 103 -6.30 6.00 18.51
CA ILE A 103 -7.58 6.30 19.18
C ILE A 103 -7.52 7.66 19.89
N ARG A 104 -6.44 7.95 20.61
CA ARG A 104 -6.27 9.25 21.29
C ARG A 104 -6.13 10.41 20.31
N GLN A 105 -5.29 10.26 19.29
CA GLN A 105 -5.03 11.35 18.34
C GLN A 105 -6.24 11.68 17.49
N THR A 106 -7.05 10.68 17.13
CA THR A 106 -8.30 10.88 16.38
C THR A 106 -9.45 11.35 17.28
N ALA A 107 -9.33 11.23 18.60
CA ALA A 107 -10.43 11.38 19.55
C ALA A 107 -11.64 10.50 19.13
N ALA A 108 -11.38 9.22 18.86
CA ALA A 108 -12.40 8.30 18.38
C ALA A 108 -13.59 8.23 19.35
N GLU A 109 -14.81 8.34 18.82
CA GLU A 109 -16.05 8.21 19.58
C GLU A 109 -16.61 6.78 19.54
N LEU A 110 -16.24 6.03 18.49
CA LEU A 110 -16.58 4.61 18.32
C LEU A 110 -15.34 3.83 17.88
N VAL A 111 -15.15 2.63 18.44
CA VAL A 111 -14.13 1.68 18.00
C VAL A 111 -14.78 0.36 17.64
N LEU A 112 -14.46 -0.18 16.45
CA LEU A 112 -14.93 -1.49 15.99
C LEU A 112 -13.78 -2.49 16.04
N THR A 113 -14.02 -3.65 16.64
CA THR A 113 -13.04 -4.74 16.76
C THR A 113 -13.58 -6.03 16.14
N PRO A 114 -12.73 -6.96 15.71
CA PRO A 114 -13.16 -8.27 15.22
C PRO A 114 -13.41 -9.28 16.36
N GLY A 115 -13.38 -8.86 17.63
CA GLY A 115 -13.33 -9.77 18.77
C GLY A 115 -11.99 -10.52 18.83
N GLU A 116 -12.04 -11.85 19.01
CA GLU A 116 -10.87 -12.70 18.83
C GLU A 116 -10.69 -13.05 17.34
N TRP A 117 -9.52 -12.72 16.77
CA TRP A 117 -9.22 -13.03 15.38
C TRP A 117 -7.75 -13.47 15.22
N SER A 118 -7.55 -14.55 14.47
CA SER A 118 -6.22 -15.11 14.19
C SER A 118 -5.36 -15.38 15.46
N GLY A 119 -6.02 -15.81 16.55
CA GLY A 119 -5.38 -16.12 17.82
C GLY A 119 -5.03 -14.91 18.68
N PHE A 120 -5.57 -13.74 18.37
CA PHE A 120 -5.37 -12.53 19.18
C PHE A 120 -6.72 -11.88 19.54
N ASP A 121 -6.85 -11.49 20.80
CA ASP A 121 -8.05 -10.84 21.33
C ASP A 121 -7.94 -9.31 21.18
N TYR A 122 -8.53 -8.78 20.10
CA TYR A 122 -8.54 -7.35 19.78
C TYR A 122 -9.52 -6.58 20.66
N GLN A 123 -10.61 -7.25 21.10
CA GLN A 123 -11.57 -6.63 22.02
C GLN A 123 -10.90 -6.30 23.34
N ALA A 124 -10.25 -7.28 23.97
CA ALA A 124 -9.54 -7.08 25.22
C ALA A 124 -8.37 -6.07 25.06
N MET A 125 -7.69 -6.04 23.91
CA MET A 125 -6.68 -5.03 23.63
C MET A 125 -7.28 -3.63 23.62
N VAL A 126 -8.36 -3.40 22.87
CA VAL A 126 -8.99 -2.08 22.79
C VAL A 126 -9.55 -1.67 24.16
N GLU A 127 -10.21 -2.55 24.89
CA GLU A 127 -10.70 -2.26 26.24
C GLU A 127 -9.59 -1.80 27.18
N ARG A 128 -8.41 -2.41 27.11
CA ARG A 128 -7.23 -1.96 27.90
C ARG A 128 -6.76 -0.56 27.49
N VAL A 129 -6.65 -0.30 26.19
CA VAL A 129 -6.09 1.00 25.73
C VAL A 129 -7.03 2.17 25.91
N VAL A 130 -8.35 1.92 26.04
CA VAL A 130 -9.35 2.97 26.27
C VAL A 130 -9.70 3.14 27.75
N ALA A 131 -9.34 2.20 28.63
CA ALA A 131 -9.70 2.21 30.05
C ALA A 131 -9.20 3.46 30.80
N ASP A 132 -8.07 4.00 30.39
CA ASP A 132 -7.42 5.16 31.04
C ASP A 132 -7.74 6.49 30.34
N LEU A 133 -8.69 6.50 29.39
CA LEU A 133 -9.10 7.75 28.72
C LEU A 133 -10.17 8.47 29.55
N ASP A 134 -10.07 9.80 29.62
CA ASP A 134 -11.06 10.64 30.32
C ASP A 134 -12.47 10.50 29.69
N GLU A 135 -12.52 10.39 28.36
CA GLU A 135 -13.73 10.18 27.57
C GLU A 135 -13.52 8.93 26.69
N PRO A 136 -13.80 7.72 27.21
CA PRO A 136 -13.59 6.50 26.44
C PRO A 136 -14.63 6.37 25.32
N PRO A 137 -14.22 5.93 24.10
CA PRO A 137 -15.14 5.64 23.00
C PRO A 137 -16.06 4.47 23.33
N ALA A 138 -17.19 4.41 22.67
CA ALA A 138 -17.96 3.16 22.61
C ALA A 138 -17.14 2.09 21.84
N VAL A 139 -17.19 0.84 22.32
CA VAL A 139 -16.49 -0.29 21.67
C VAL A 139 -17.51 -1.31 21.21
N VAL A 140 -17.46 -1.70 19.95
CA VAL A 140 -18.35 -2.70 19.35
C VAL A 140 -17.51 -3.89 18.88
N ASP A 141 -17.84 -5.06 19.38
CA ASP A 141 -17.32 -6.34 18.90
C ASP A 141 -18.11 -6.78 17.65
N ALA A 142 -17.47 -6.67 16.48
CA ALA A 142 -18.08 -7.06 15.21
C ALA A 142 -18.30 -8.58 15.10
N SER A 143 -17.62 -9.41 15.91
CA SER A 143 -17.86 -10.87 15.94
C SER A 143 -19.23 -11.22 16.51
N ALA A 144 -19.77 -10.38 17.38
CA ALA A 144 -21.11 -10.51 17.92
C ALA A 144 -22.22 -9.97 16.96
N GLY A 145 -21.81 -9.35 15.86
CA GLY A 145 -22.67 -8.71 14.86
C GLY A 145 -22.49 -7.20 14.87
N LEU A 146 -22.51 -6.62 13.68
CA LEU A 146 -22.48 -5.16 13.50
C LEU A 146 -23.88 -4.57 13.72
N PRO A 147 -24.00 -3.31 14.20
CA PRO A 147 -25.28 -2.69 14.46
C PRO A 147 -26.07 -2.52 13.15
N GLU A 148 -27.36 -2.85 13.19
CA GLU A 148 -28.30 -2.61 12.09
C GLU A 148 -29.51 -1.81 12.58
N GLY A 149 -30.14 -1.06 11.69
CA GLY A 149 -31.34 -0.26 11.96
C GLY A 149 -32.24 -0.13 10.73
N ASP A 150 -33.30 0.64 10.88
CA ASP A 150 -34.22 0.92 9.78
C ASP A 150 -33.66 2.03 8.89
N PRO A 151 -33.39 1.75 7.60
CA PRO A 151 -32.88 2.77 6.65
C PRO A 151 -33.82 4.00 6.52
N ALA A 152 -35.09 3.86 6.80
CA ALA A 152 -36.04 4.98 6.80
C ALA A 152 -35.73 6.04 7.87
N ALA A 153 -34.97 5.67 8.91
CA ALA A 153 -34.53 6.58 9.97
C ALA A 153 -33.20 7.31 9.67
N LEU A 154 -32.57 7.02 8.54
CA LEU A 154 -31.30 7.63 8.19
C LEU A 154 -31.42 9.16 8.00
N PRO A 155 -30.41 9.93 8.48
CA PRO A 155 -30.30 11.34 8.15
C PRO A 155 -30.07 11.53 6.64
N PRO A 156 -30.31 12.75 6.11
CA PRO A 156 -29.90 13.06 4.74
C PRO A 156 -28.42 12.75 4.50
N VAL A 157 -28.08 12.36 3.26
CA VAL A 157 -26.65 12.20 2.86
C VAL A 157 -25.95 13.53 3.02
N PRO A 158 -24.76 13.56 3.66
CA PRO A 158 -23.97 14.78 3.74
C PRO A 158 -23.68 15.37 2.37
N THR A 159 -23.86 16.66 2.24
CA THR A 159 -23.64 17.37 0.98
C THR A 159 -22.18 17.84 0.89
N VAL A 160 -21.61 17.79 -0.31
CA VAL A 160 -20.29 18.39 -0.56
C VAL A 160 -20.46 19.91 -0.50
N PRO A 161 -19.63 20.63 0.30
CA PRO A 161 -19.70 22.08 0.41
C PRO A 161 -19.56 22.78 -0.94
N ALA A 162 -20.31 23.88 -1.11
CA ALA A 162 -20.33 24.65 -2.38
C ALA A 162 -19.02 25.41 -2.63
N ASP A 163 -18.22 25.66 -1.60
CA ASP A 163 -16.91 26.32 -1.66
C ASP A 163 -15.78 25.41 -2.18
N GLY A 164 -16.09 24.12 -2.41
CA GLY A 164 -15.15 23.14 -2.93
C GLY A 164 -14.14 22.61 -1.90
N GLN A 165 -14.28 22.99 -0.62
CA GLN A 165 -13.49 22.40 0.45
C GLN A 165 -14.12 21.07 0.88
N ASP A 166 -13.55 19.96 0.41
CA ASP A 166 -14.03 18.64 0.78
C ASP A 166 -13.68 18.34 2.24
N ALA A 167 -14.64 17.77 2.98
CA ALA A 167 -14.44 17.41 4.37
C ALA A 167 -13.48 16.22 4.50
N ILE A 168 -12.68 16.21 5.57
CA ILE A 168 -11.87 15.04 5.92
C ILE A 168 -12.83 13.89 6.25
N ARG A 169 -12.59 12.74 5.62
CA ARG A 169 -13.39 11.51 5.77
C ARG A 169 -12.55 10.33 6.23
N TRP A 170 -11.21 10.42 6.08
CA TRP A 170 -10.30 9.32 6.38
C TRP A 170 -9.04 9.83 7.07
N ILE A 171 -8.60 9.09 8.09
CA ILE A 171 -7.33 9.30 8.77
C ILE A 171 -6.57 7.98 8.74
N TYR A 172 -5.52 7.92 7.93
CA TYR A 172 -4.61 6.79 7.88
C TYR A 172 -3.36 7.05 8.70
N TYR A 173 -2.75 5.99 9.20
CA TYR A 173 -1.50 6.12 9.95
C TYR A 173 -0.34 5.46 9.21
N THR A 174 0.77 6.20 9.06
CA THR A 174 2.02 5.66 8.55
C THR A 174 2.91 5.27 9.72
N SER A 175 3.55 4.11 9.61
CA SER A 175 4.62 3.74 10.55
C SER A 175 5.82 4.65 10.27
N GLY A 176 5.98 5.71 11.04
CA GLY A 176 7.20 6.50 11.03
C GLY A 176 8.43 5.64 11.40
N THR A 177 9.54 5.85 10.72
CA THR A 177 10.77 5.08 10.97
C THR A 177 11.48 5.48 12.27
N THR A 178 11.05 6.53 12.96
CA THR A 178 11.78 7.14 14.11
C THR A 178 10.89 7.74 15.20
N SER A 179 9.56 7.72 15.08
CA SER A 179 8.65 8.42 15.99
C SER A 179 7.26 7.77 15.99
N ASP A 180 6.33 8.36 16.74
CA ASP A 180 4.93 7.96 16.73
C ASP A 180 4.33 7.99 15.30
N PRO A 181 3.31 7.15 15.01
CA PRO A 181 2.67 7.13 13.70
C PRO A 181 2.11 8.49 13.30
N LYS A 182 2.22 8.84 12.01
CA LYS A 182 1.70 10.11 11.49
C LYS A 182 0.27 9.92 10.97
N GLY A 183 -0.68 10.69 11.47
CA GLY A 183 -2.06 10.71 10.97
C GLY A 183 -2.18 11.50 9.67
N VAL A 184 -2.49 10.82 8.57
CA VAL A 184 -2.61 11.36 7.21
C VAL A 184 -4.08 11.63 6.92
N LEU A 185 -4.42 12.87 6.58
CA LEU A 185 -5.80 13.32 6.38
C LEU A 185 -6.22 13.23 4.92
N HIS A 186 -7.27 12.45 4.63
CA HIS A 186 -7.83 12.36 3.30
C HIS A 186 -9.29 12.77 3.24
N THR A 187 -9.66 13.32 2.08
CA THR A 187 -11.06 13.49 1.66
C THR A 187 -11.48 12.30 0.80
N ASP A 188 -12.77 12.11 0.56
CA ASP A 188 -13.23 11.13 -0.43
C ASP A 188 -12.66 11.46 -1.82
N ALA A 189 -12.59 12.75 -2.18
CA ALA A 189 -12.07 13.17 -3.47
C ALA A 189 -10.61 12.79 -3.69
N SER A 190 -9.76 12.88 -2.64
CA SER A 190 -8.35 12.49 -2.77
C SER A 190 -8.16 10.98 -2.95
N LEU A 191 -8.92 10.15 -2.23
CA LEU A 191 -8.91 8.70 -2.44
C LEU A 191 -9.46 8.33 -3.82
N MET A 192 -10.57 8.97 -4.22
CA MET A 192 -11.17 8.70 -5.53
C MET A 192 -10.24 9.07 -6.68
N ALA A 193 -9.47 10.16 -6.54
CA ALA A 193 -8.48 10.53 -7.55
C ALA A 193 -7.38 9.45 -7.68
N GLY A 194 -6.92 8.86 -6.57
CA GLY A 194 -5.98 7.74 -6.57
C GLY A 194 -6.55 6.52 -7.29
N GLY A 195 -7.72 6.03 -6.85
CA GLY A 195 -8.36 4.85 -7.44
C GLY A 195 -8.74 5.02 -8.91
N VAL A 196 -9.24 6.19 -9.32
CA VAL A 196 -9.50 6.49 -10.74
C VAL A 196 -8.19 6.51 -11.54
N GLY A 197 -7.11 7.07 -10.95
CA GLY A 197 -5.78 7.04 -11.54
C GLY A 197 -5.28 5.62 -11.79
N LEU A 198 -5.39 4.75 -10.78
CA LEU A 198 -5.04 3.33 -10.87
C LEU A 198 -5.89 2.60 -11.91
N ALA A 199 -7.21 2.77 -11.87
CA ALA A 199 -8.13 2.09 -12.78
C ALA A 199 -7.84 2.42 -14.25
N ARG A 200 -7.55 3.68 -14.56
CA ARG A 200 -7.19 4.12 -15.92
C ARG A 200 -5.82 3.59 -16.36
N ALA A 201 -4.83 3.64 -15.50
CA ALA A 201 -3.48 3.17 -15.82
C ALA A 201 -3.44 1.68 -16.13
N LEU A 202 -4.20 0.86 -15.38
CA LEU A 202 -4.28 -0.59 -15.57
C LEU A 202 -5.33 -1.04 -16.61
N ASP A 203 -6.00 -0.10 -17.28
CA ASP A 203 -7.08 -0.39 -18.23
C ASP A 203 -8.11 -1.37 -17.65
N MET A 204 -8.61 -1.07 -16.43
CA MET A 204 -9.55 -1.94 -15.75
C MET A 204 -10.91 -1.96 -16.43
N GLN A 205 -11.38 -3.17 -16.74
CA GLN A 205 -12.59 -3.39 -17.52
C GLN A 205 -13.74 -3.92 -16.65
N PRO A 206 -15.00 -3.68 -17.03
CA PRO A 206 -16.14 -4.31 -16.34
C PRO A 206 -16.12 -5.84 -16.36
N THR A 207 -15.36 -6.47 -17.25
CA THR A 207 -15.21 -7.93 -17.37
C THR A 207 -14.13 -8.49 -16.47
N ASP A 208 -13.35 -7.65 -15.81
CA ASP A 208 -12.33 -8.10 -14.87
C ASP A 208 -12.93 -8.73 -13.62
N VAL A 209 -12.10 -9.52 -12.95
CA VAL A 209 -12.29 -9.98 -11.57
C VAL A 209 -11.00 -9.67 -10.83
N GLY A 210 -11.10 -8.81 -9.85
CA GLY A 210 -9.96 -8.41 -9.04
C GLY A 210 -9.76 -9.28 -7.80
N SER A 211 -8.72 -8.95 -7.02
CA SER A 211 -8.48 -9.55 -5.70
C SER A 211 -8.02 -8.50 -4.70
N ILE A 212 -8.45 -8.65 -3.45
CA ILE A 212 -7.94 -7.90 -2.29
C ILE A 212 -7.37 -8.95 -1.33
N ALA A 213 -6.09 -9.27 -1.50
CA ALA A 213 -5.35 -10.25 -0.71
C ALA A 213 -4.38 -9.58 0.29
N PHE A 214 -4.51 -8.28 0.48
CA PHE A 214 -3.79 -7.45 1.43
C PHE A 214 -4.79 -6.83 2.44
N PRO A 215 -4.33 -6.29 3.58
CA PRO A 215 -5.23 -5.69 4.56
C PRO A 215 -6.05 -4.54 3.96
N TYR A 216 -7.39 -4.67 3.94
CA TYR A 216 -8.28 -3.61 3.45
C TYR A 216 -8.14 -2.30 4.25
N ALA A 217 -7.72 -2.39 5.52
CA ALA A 217 -7.40 -1.22 6.34
C ALA A 217 -6.16 -0.43 5.88
N HIS A 218 -5.36 -0.97 4.95
CA HIS A 218 -4.30 -0.22 4.27
C HIS A 218 -4.91 0.76 3.26
N ILE A 219 -4.22 1.89 2.98
CA ILE A 219 -4.70 2.91 2.03
C ILE A 219 -5.07 2.33 0.65
N GLY A 220 -4.38 1.29 0.20
CA GLY A 220 -4.71 0.57 -1.04
C GLY A 220 -6.08 -0.11 -1.03
N GLY A 221 -6.69 -0.37 0.12
CA GLY A 221 -8.01 -1.00 0.21
C GLY A 221 -9.11 -0.12 -0.34
N PRO A 222 -9.38 1.05 0.23
CA PRO A 222 -10.34 2.01 -0.32
C PRO A 222 -9.97 2.52 -1.72
N ASP A 223 -8.67 2.64 -2.04
CA ASP A 223 -8.22 2.99 -3.39
C ASP A 223 -8.69 1.94 -4.41
N TYR A 224 -8.51 0.65 -4.09
CA TYR A 224 -8.99 -0.44 -4.93
C TYR A 224 -10.53 -0.55 -4.92
N LEU A 225 -11.20 -0.24 -3.80
CA LEU A 225 -12.67 -0.15 -3.73
C LEU A 225 -13.21 0.86 -4.74
N VAL A 226 -12.55 2.00 -4.89
CA VAL A 226 -12.90 3.00 -5.92
C VAL A 226 -12.79 2.37 -7.31
N CYS A 227 -11.75 1.57 -7.60
CA CYS A 227 -11.61 0.88 -8.88
C CYS A 227 -12.82 -0.03 -9.17
N LEU A 228 -13.25 -0.83 -8.18
CA LEU A 228 -14.39 -1.74 -8.29
C LEU A 228 -15.68 -0.97 -8.58
N LEU A 229 -15.95 0.08 -7.81
CA LEU A 229 -17.14 0.89 -7.94
C LEU A 229 -17.15 1.69 -9.25
N ALA A 230 -16.02 2.28 -9.63
CA ALA A 230 -15.91 3.09 -10.83
C ALA A 230 -16.09 2.27 -12.11
N ASN A 231 -15.55 1.06 -12.18
CA ASN A 231 -15.58 0.24 -13.40
C ASN A 231 -16.63 -0.89 -13.35
N GLY A 232 -17.16 -1.23 -12.18
CA GLY A 232 -18.27 -2.18 -12.04
C GLY A 232 -17.85 -3.64 -12.24
N PHE A 233 -16.72 -4.06 -11.67
CA PHE A 233 -16.26 -5.45 -11.65
C PHE A 233 -16.12 -5.96 -10.21
N PRO A 234 -16.20 -7.28 -9.96
CA PRO A 234 -16.09 -7.86 -8.63
C PRO A 234 -14.64 -8.03 -8.17
N ALA A 235 -14.45 -8.20 -6.86
CA ALA A 235 -13.19 -8.69 -6.31
C ALA A 235 -13.39 -9.85 -5.34
N VAL A 236 -12.43 -10.78 -5.35
CA VAL A 236 -12.26 -11.82 -4.33
C VAL A 236 -11.51 -11.21 -3.15
N LEU A 237 -12.11 -11.29 -1.97
CA LEU A 237 -11.51 -10.88 -0.71
C LEU A 237 -10.82 -12.06 -0.05
N VAL A 238 -9.57 -11.90 0.34
CA VAL A 238 -8.81 -12.91 1.09
C VAL A 238 -8.62 -12.39 2.51
N GLU A 239 -9.33 -12.97 3.46
CA GLU A 239 -9.29 -12.53 4.86
C GLU A 239 -7.95 -12.80 5.51
N LYS A 240 -7.44 -14.02 5.32
CA LYS A 240 -6.13 -14.46 5.79
C LYS A 240 -5.37 -15.09 4.63
N PHE A 241 -4.29 -14.45 4.25
CA PHE A 241 -3.54 -14.91 3.10
C PHE A 241 -2.89 -16.28 3.34
N ASP A 242 -3.31 -17.26 2.56
CA ASP A 242 -2.66 -18.52 2.32
C ASP A 242 -2.51 -18.68 0.81
N LEU A 243 -1.30 -18.92 0.33
CA LEU A 243 -0.97 -18.88 -1.09
C LEU A 243 -1.76 -19.90 -1.91
N MET A 244 -1.83 -21.15 -1.43
CA MET A 244 -2.51 -22.22 -2.18
C MET A 244 -4.02 -22.06 -2.15
N ALA A 245 -4.60 -21.68 -1.01
CA ALA A 245 -6.01 -21.39 -0.89
C ALA A 245 -6.41 -20.17 -1.75
N ALA A 246 -5.56 -19.14 -1.80
CA ALA A 246 -5.79 -17.97 -2.65
C ALA A 246 -5.78 -18.35 -4.14
N ILE A 247 -4.80 -19.13 -4.62
CA ILE A 247 -4.73 -19.62 -6.00
C ILE A 247 -5.98 -20.44 -6.34
N GLU A 248 -6.42 -21.34 -5.44
CA GLU A 248 -7.65 -22.12 -5.65
C GLU A 248 -8.88 -21.23 -5.77
N SER A 249 -9.04 -20.25 -4.88
CA SER A 249 -10.14 -19.29 -4.91
C SER A 249 -10.10 -18.43 -6.18
N PHE A 250 -8.91 -17.95 -6.58
CA PHE A 250 -8.72 -17.16 -7.79
C PHE A 250 -9.09 -17.93 -9.05
N ASN A 251 -8.72 -19.22 -9.12
CA ASN A 251 -9.14 -20.11 -10.21
C ASN A 251 -10.65 -20.29 -10.25
N ARG A 252 -11.27 -20.56 -9.08
CA ARG A 252 -12.70 -20.82 -8.97
C ARG A 252 -13.53 -19.63 -9.42
N HIS A 253 -13.06 -18.41 -9.11
CA HIS A 253 -13.77 -17.16 -9.44
C HIS A 253 -13.27 -16.47 -10.70
N GLY A 254 -12.28 -17.04 -11.39
CA GLY A 254 -11.76 -16.49 -12.64
C GLY A 254 -11.07 -15.14 -12.49
N VAL A 255 -10.25 -14.98 -11.46
CA VAL A 255 -9.50 -13.72 -11.19
C VAL A 255 -8.61 -13.38 -12.38
N THR A 256 -8.72 -12.13 -12.85
CA THR A 256 -7.97 -11.60 -13.99
C THR A 256 -6.84 -10.66 -13.58
N MET A 257 -6.92 -10.09 -12.38
CA MET A 257 -5.91 -9.19 -11.81
C MET A 257 -5.63 -9.55 -10.37
N ALA A 258 -4.36 -9.81 -10.05
CA ALA A 258 -3.92 -10.13 -8.70
C ALA A 258 -2.62 -9.41 -8.35
N GLY A 259 -2.21 -9.50 -7.09
CA GLY A 259 -0.97 -8.93 -6.60
C GLY A 259 -1.15 -8.17 -5.29
N GLY A 260 -0.50 -7.02 -5.19
CA GLY A 260 -0.44 -6.18 -3.99
C GLY A 260 0.96 -5.60 -3.77
N SER A 261 2.00 -6.45 -3.79
CA SER A 261 3.41 -6.03 -3.72
C SER A 261 4.30 -7.06 -4.42
N THR A 262 5.59 -6.77 -4.53
CA THR A 262 6.60 -7.64 -5.18
C THR A 262 6.61 -9.06 -4.61
N VAL A 263 6.35 -9.23 -3.31
CA VAL A 263 6.31 -10.56 -2.67
C VAL A 263 5.22 -11.45 -3.28
N PHE A 264 4.07 -10.91 -3.64
CA PHE A 264 3.02 -11.71 -4.30
C PHE A 264 3.49 -12.23 -5.65
N TYR A 265 4.23 -11.41 -6.43
CA TYR A 265 4.75 -11.84 -7.73
C TYR A 265 5.69 -13.03 -7.58
N THR A 266 6.64 -12.95 -6.66
CA THR A 266 7.61 -14.03 -6.40
C THR A 266 6.95 -15.28 -5.83
N MET A 267 5.92 -15.15 -4.99
CA MET A 267 5.17 -16.29 -4.45
C MET A 267 4.40 -17.03 -5.56
N PHE A 268 3.68 -16.31 -6.44
CA PHE A 268 2.98 -16.92 -7.58
C PHE A 268 3.98 -17.57 -8.55
N LEU A 269 5.09 -16.89 -8.84
CA LEU A 269 6.17 -17.44 -9.68
C LEU A 269 6.75 -18.74 -9.11
N GLY A 270 6.95 -18.79 -7.78
CA GLY A 270 7.42 -19.98 -7.09
C GLY A 270 6.49 -21.19 -7.26
N VAL A 271 5.16 -20.97 -7.25
CA VAL A 271 4.18 -22.05 -7.53
C VAL A 271 4.17 -22.39 -9.02
N GLN A 272 4.25 -21.41 -9.91
CA GLN A 272 4.29 -21.64 -11.36
C GLN A 272 5.47 -22.54 -11.76
N ARG A 273 6.63 -22.36 -11.14
CA ARG A 273 7.82 -23.20 -11.35
C ARG A 273 7.64 -24.67 -10.97
N GLN A 274 6.68 -24.97 -10.08
CA GLN A 274 6.35 -26.37 -9.73
C GLN A 274 5.43 -27.04 -10.76
N GLN A 275 4.74 -26.25 -11.59
CA GLN A 275 3.89 -26.75 -12.69
C GLN A 275 4.07 -25.90 -13.97
N PRO A 276 5.25 -26.00 -14.63
CA PRO A 276 5.64 -25.07 -15.70
C PRO A 276 4.77 -25.16 -16.96
N ASP A 277 4.11 -26.28 -17.21
CA ASP A 277 3.33 -26.54 -18.42
C ASP A 277 1.90 -25.97 -18.36
N ASP A 278 1.38 -25.74 -17.16
CA ASP A 278 0.01 -25.29 -16.93
C ASP A 278 -0.02 -23.98 -16.10
N PRO A 279 -0.71 -22.93 -16.57
CA PRO A 279 -0.85 -21.70 -15.78
C PRO A 279 -1.52 -21.95 -14.43
N ILE A 280 -0.93 -21.44 -13.35
CA ILE A 280 -1.51 -21.58 -12.00
C ILE A 280 -2.85 -20.86 -11.85
N ILE A 281 -3.07 -19.78 -12.61
CA ILE A 281 -4.34 -19.04 -12.72
C ILE A 281 -4.55 -18.69 -14.19
N PRO A 282 -5.24 -19.54 -14.97
CA PRO A 282 -5.37 -19.38 -16.43
C PRO A 282 -6.08 -18.10 -16.89
N THR A 283 -6.88 -17.50 -16.03
CA THR A 283 -7.61 -16.26 -16.31
C THR A 283 -6.82 -14.99 -16.02
N LEU A 284 -5.67 -15.12 -15.36
CA LEU A 284 -4.86 -13.98 -14.95
C LEU A 284 -4.26 -13.27 -16.16
N ARG A 285 -4.58 -11.99 -16.33
CA ARG A 285 -4.05 -11.15 -17.41
C ARG A 285 -2.95 -10.18 -16.96
N LEU A 286 -2.84 -9.95 -15.64
CA LEU A 286 -1.99 -8.92 -15.09
C LEU A 286 -1.68 -9.18 -13.62
N LEU A 287 -0.42 -9.04 -13.24
CA LEU A 287 -0.03 -8.78 -11.86
C LEU A 287 0.20 -7.29 -11.65
N SER A 288 -0.36 -6.73 -10.58
CA SER A 288 -0.17 -5.32 -10.21
C SER A 288 0.01 -5.16 -8.72
N GLY A 289 0.77 -4.16 -8.33
CA GLY A 289 1.01 -3.81 -6.93
C GLY A 289 2.03 -2.69 -6.80
N GLY A 290 2.44 -2.43 -5.57
CA GLY A 290 3.38 -1.35 -5.24
C GLY A 290 3.88 -1.47 -3.81
N GLY A 291 4.38 -0.35 -3.26
CA GLY A 291 4.79 -0.25 -1.85
C GLY A 291 6.13 -0.86 -1.49
N ALA A 292 6.75 -1.62 -2.37
CA ALA A 292 8.10 -2.17 -2.23
C ALA A 292 8.82 -2.12 -3.58
N PRO A 293 10.14 -2.03 -3.63
CA PRO A 293 10.90 -2.08 -4.87
C PRO A 293 10.61 -3.37 -5.65
N LYS A 294 10.55 -3.26 -6.98
CA LYS A 294 10.45 -4.40 -7.89
C LYS A 294 11.77 -4.54 -8.65
N PRO A 295 12.59 -5.57 -8.38
CA PRO A 295 13.74 -5.87 -9.20
C PRO A 295 13.31 -6.14 -10.66
N PRO A 296 14.06 -5.65 -11.67
CA PRO A 296 13.73 -5.87 -13.09
C PRO A 296 13.59 -7.36 -13.45
N GLU A 297 14.41 -8.22 -12.84
CA GLU A 297 14.41 -9.66 -13.05
C GLU A 297 13.04 -10.30 -12.77
N VAL A 298 12.34 -9.84 -11.73
CA VAL A 298 11.00 -10.35 -11.38
C VAL A 298 10.01 -10.13 -12.52
N PHE A 299 10.10 -8.99 -13.22
CA PHE A 299 9.27 -8.76 -14.40
C PHE A 299 9.55 -9.78 -15.50
N PHE A 300 10.84 -9.95 -15.86
CA PHE A 300 11.22 -10.85 -16.96
C PHE A 300 10.92 -12.31 -16.64
N GLU A 301 11.11 -12.74 -15.40
CA GLU A 301 10.79 -14.09 -14.96
C GLU A 301 9.27 -14.36 -15.00
N VAL A 302 8.44 -13.45 -14.48
CA VAL A 302 6.98 -13.58 -14.54
C VAL A 302 6.50 -13.60 -15.99
N GLN A 303 7.02 -12.73 -16.83
CA GLN A 303 6.65 -12.70 -18.24
C GLN A 303 7.03 -14.00 -18.96
N ALA A 304 8.25 -14.51 -18.73
CA ALA A 304 8.73 -15.73 -19.38
C ALA A 304 8.02 -17.00 -18.89
N GLU A 305 7.71 -17.10 -17.59
CA GLU A 305 7.22 -18.33 -16.96
C GLU A 305 5.69 -18.33 -16.77
N MET A 306 5.05 -17.17 -16.64
CA MET A 306 3.60 -17.04 -16.48
C MET A 306 2.91 -16.44 -17.72
N GLY A 307 3.65 -15.82 -18.64
CA GLY A 307 3.11 -15.25 -19.88
C GLY A 307 2.28 -13.98 -19.69
N ILE A 308 2.42 -13.28 -18.55
CA ILE A 308 1.63 -12.09 -18.20
C ILE A 308 2.56 -10.93 -17.79
N PRO A 309 2.15 -9.67 -18.01
CA PRO A 309 2.91 -8.51 -17.54
C PRO A 309 2.79 -8.30 -16.04
N VAL A 310 3.78 -7.61 -15.46
CA VAL A 310 3.75 -7.03 -14.13
C VAL A 310 3.72 -5.51 -14.28
N ALA A 311 2.59 -4.89 -14.02
CA ALA A 311 2.46 -3.43 -13.98
C ALA A 311 2.64 -2.95 -12.52
N HIS A 312 3.85 -2.55 -12.19
CA HIS A 312 4.19 -2.05 -10.86
C HIS A 312 3.89 -0.56 -10.74
N GLY A 313 3.57 -0.11 -9.53
CA GLY A 313 3.23 1.28 -9.25
C GLY A 313 3.94 1.85 -8.03
N TYR A 314 3.94 3.16 -7.96
CA TYR A 314 4.45 3.95 -6.86
C TYR A 314 3.33 4.77 -6.23
N GLY A 315 3.21 4.62 -4.93
CA GLY A 315 2.25 5.34 -4.10
C GLY A 315 2.65 5.28 -2.63
N MET A 316 2.01 6.07 -1.82
CA MET A 316 2.20 6.13 -0.38
C MET A 316 0.91 6.55 0.31
N THR A 317 0.87 6.49 1.63
CA THR A 317 -0.34 6.87 2.37
C THR A 317 -0.73 8.33 2.08
N GLU A 318 0.23 9.22 1.95
CA GLU A 318 0.02 10.65 1.65
C GLU A 318 -0.47 10.92 0.21
N SER A 319 -0.24 9.99 -0.70
CA SER A 319 -0.70 10.03 -2.10
C SER A 319 -0.88 8.60 -2.59
N PRO A 320 -2.10 8.03 -2.55
CA PRO A 320 -2.37 6.59 -2.76
C PRO A 320 -1.79 6.04 -4.07
N MET A 321 -1.93 6.80 -5.15
CA MET A 321 -1.29 6.51 -6.42
C MET A 321 -0.58 7.74 -6.97
N ILE A 322 0.69 7.59 -7.28
CA ILE A 322 1.54 8.64 -7.86
C ILE A 322 1.91 8.27 -9.30
N CYS A 323 2.49 7.09 -9.49
CA CYS A 323 2.84 6.54 -10.79
C CYS A 323 2.36 5.11 -10.91
N GLN A 324 2.04 4.66 -12.12
CA GLN A 324 1.60 3.29 -12.38
C GLN A 324 2.01 2.88 -13.80
N GLY A 325 2.61 1.69 -13.92
CA GLY A 325 2.85 1.04 -15.22
C GLY A 325 1.53 0.63 -15.87
N SER A 326 1.48 0.73 -17.20
CA SER A 326 0.33 0.31 -18.00
C SER A 326 0.58 -1.06 -18.63
N PRO A 327 -0.43 -1.93 -18.77
CA PRO A 327 -0.29 -3.18 -19.52
C PRO A 327 0.18 -3.00 -20.98
N THR A 328 0.12 -1.76 -21.49
CA THR A 328 0.53 -1.40 -22.87
C THR A 328 1.95 -0.83 -22.95
N ASP A 329 2.61 -0.64 -21.81
CA ASP A 329 4.00 -0.20 -21.78
C ASP A 329 4.93 -1.31 -22.33
N THR A 330 6.10 -0.92 -22.79
CA THR A 330 7.10 -1.88 -23.26
C THR A 330 7.71 -2.66 -22.10
N ASP A 331 8.31 -3.81 -22.39
CA ASP A 331 8.99 -4.65 -21.41
C ASP A 331 10.06 -3.86 -20.63
N ASP A 332 10.83 -3.00 -21.32
CA ASP A 332 11.82 -2.14 -20.68
C ASP A 332 11.19 -1.16 -19.68
N GLN A 333 10.09 -0.52 -20.06
CA GLN A 333 9.34 0.39 -19.18
C GLN A 333 8.77 -0.34 -17.97
N LEU A 334 8.11 -1.49 -18.17
CA LEU A 334 7.54 -2.29 -17.08
C LEU A 334 8.61 -2.89 -16.17
N ALA A 335 9.77 -3.28 -16.70
CA ALA A 335 10.85 -3.83 -15.90
C ALA A 335 11.56 -2.76 -15.04
N HIS A 336 11.86 -1.58 -15.61
CA HIS A 336 12.80 -0.62 -15.04
C HIS A 336 12.17 0.67 -14.52
N THR A 337 10.83 0.80 -14.51
CA THR A 337 10.14 2.00 -14.03
C THR A 337 8.96 1.67 -13.14
N GLU A 338 8.47 2.65 -12.42
CA GLU A 338 7.20 2.64 -11.70
C GLU A 338 6.04 3.21 -12.55
N GLY A 339 6.27 3.35 -13.86
CA GLY A 339 5.27 3.83 -14.81
C GLY A 339 5.20 5.35 -14.92
N HIS A 340 4.13 5.82 -15.56
CA HIS A 340 3.81 7.25 -15.68
C HIS A 340 3.10 7.79 -14.45
N PRO A 341 3.19 9.10 -14.16
CA PRO A 341 2.26 9.78 -13.27
C PRO A 341 0.82 9.44 -13.66
N VAL A 342 0.00 8.99 -12.69
CA VAL A 342 -1.40 8.61 -12.95
C VAL A 342 -2.24 9.83 -13.32
N PHE A 343 -3.45 9.60 -13.83
CA PHE A 343 -4.36 10.67 -14.23
C PHE A 343 -4.51 11.74 -13.13
N ALA A 344 -4.25 12.99 -13.50
CA ALA A 344 -4.28 14.18 -12.65
C ALA A 344 -3.17 14.28 -11.59
N ALA A 345 -2.34 13.28 -11.38
CA ALA A 345 -1.14 13.42 -10.54
C ALA A 345 -0.07 14.25 -11.28
N ALA A 346 0.56 15.16 -10.56
CA ALA A 346 1.71 15.92 -11.06
C ALA A 346 2.95 15.55 -10.23
N VAL A 347 3.95 15.02 -10.92
CA VAL A 347 5.25 14.63 -10.36
C VAL A 347 6.32 15.57 -10.91
N THR A 348 7.09 16.15 -10.00
CA THR A 348 8.24 17.00 -10.31
C THR A 348 9.47 16.42 -9.62
N ILE A 349 10.55 16.22 -10.36
CA ILE A 349 11.84 15.84 -9.78
C ILE A 349 12.63 17.11 -9.50
N CYS A 350 13.10 17.28 -8.25
CA CYS A 350 13.71 18.53 -7.81
C CYS A 350 15.11 18.32 -7.22
N ARG A 351 16.01 19.25 -7.56
CA ARG A 351 17.33 19.36 -6.92
C ARG A 351 17.20 19.78 -5.46
N PRO A 352 18.25 19.65 -4.64
CA PRO A 352 18.22 20.06 -3.23
C PRO A 352 17.88 21.54 -3.01
N ASP A 353 18.16 22.42 -3.98
CA ASP A 353 17.81 23.84 -3.91
C ASP A 353 16.34 24.15 -4.29
N GLY A 354 15.58 23.11 -4.64
CA GLY A 354 14.16 23.21 -5.02
C GLY A 354 13.92 23.49 -6.52
N SER A 355 14.97 23.70 -7.32
CA SER A 355 14.82 23.82 -8.76
C SER A 355 14.46 22.48 -9.40
N GLU A 356 13.75 22.51 -10.52
CA GLU A 356 13.36 21.31 -11.25
C GLU A 356 14.57 20.70 -11.97
N CYS A 357 14.68 19.37 -11.91
CA CYS A 357 15.67 18.62 -12.66
C CYS A 357 15.33 18.55 -14.15
N ASP A 358 16.35 18.42 -14.98
CA ASP A 358 16.16 18.05 -16.37
C ASP A 358 15.71 16.57 -16.47
N ARG A 359 15.27 16.14 -17.68
CA ARG A 359 15.01 14.73 -17.93
C ARG A 359 16.28 13.92 -17.74
N ASP A 360 16.14 12.72 -17.20
CA ASP A 360 17.23 11.79 -16.90
C ASP A 360 18.22 12.29 -15.82
N GLU A 361 17.83 13.34 -15.07
CA GLU A 361 18.56 13.83 -13.89
C GLU A 361 17.87 13.37 -12.60
N GLU A 362 18.66 12.90 -11.64
CA GLU A 362 18.15 12.45 -10.32
C GLU A 362 17.83 13.63 -9.41
N GLY A 363 16.73 13.50 -8.68
CA GLY A 363 16.35 14.44 -7.63
C GLY A 363 15.22 13.91 -6.75
N GLU A 364 14.80 14.73 -5.78
CA GLU A 364 13.69 14.39 -4.90
C GLU A 364 12.35 14.46 -5.65
N VAL A 365 11.51 13.43 -5.47
CA VAL A 365 10.15 13.40 -5.99
C VAL A 365 9.27 14.36 -5.19
N ARG A 366 8.69 15.35 -5.88
CA ARG A 366 7.67 16.25 -5.34
C ARG A 366 6.35 16.05 -6.05
N ILE A 367 5.28 16.05 -5.26
CA ILE A 367 3.96 15.60 -5.70
C ILE A 367 2.94 16.70 -5.49
N SER A 368 2.07 16.88 -6.47
CA SER A 368 0.85 17.67 -6.36
C SER A 368 -0.28 17.01 -7.15
N GLY A 369 -1.50 17.45 -6.92
CA GLY A 369 -2.68 16.92 -7.60
C GLY A 369 -3.80 16.52 -6.63
N PRO A 370 -4.96 16.15 -7.15
CA PRO A 370 -6.15 15.89 -6.35
C PRO A 370 -6.04 14.65 -5.45
N GLN A 371 -5.13 13.71 -5.75
CA GLN A 371 -4.89 12.51 -4.93
C GLN A 371 -4.08 12.79 -3.67
N LEU A 372 -3.50 13.99 -3.56
CA LEU A 372 -2.66 14.36 -2.43
C LEU A 372 -3.52 14.55 -1.17
N PHE A 373 -2.99 14.09 -0.03
CA PHE A 373 -3.61 14.29 1.27
C PHE A 373 -3.76 15.78 1.64
N SER A 374 -4.63 16.07 2.60
CA SER A 374 -4.89 17.44 3.07
C SER A 374 -3.89 17.93 4.14
N GLY A 375 -2.87 17.14 4.45
CA GLY A 375 -1.89 17.39 5.49
C GLY A 375 -1.95 16.36 6.61
N TYR A 376 -1.03 16.49 7.57
CA TYR A 376 -0.99 15.62 8.74
C TYR A 376 -1.94 16.11 9.84
N ARG A 377 -2.45 15.17 10.64
CA ARG A 377 -3.26 15.45 11.84
C ARG A 377 -2.52 16.31 12.87
N ASP A 378 -1.21 16.11 12.97
CA ASP A 378 -0.33 17.04 13.68
C ASP A 378 0.14 18.11 12.69
N PRO A 379 -0.36 19.35 12.79
CA PRO A 379 -0.05 20.40 11.82
C PRO A 379 1.40 20.83 11.83
N THR A 380 2.16 20.56 12.92
CA THR A 380 3.57 20.91 13.01
C THR A 380 4.44 20.14 12.02
N LEU A 381 3.95 19.02 11.51
CA LEU A 381 4.63 18.21 10.50
C LEU A 381 4.48 18.77 9.07
N ASN A 382 3.56 19.70 8.87
CA ASN A 382 3.25 20.19 7.51
C ASN A 382 4.30 21.17 6.99
N ASP A 383 4.95 21.94 7.85
CA ASP A 383 5.94 22.95 7.44
C ASP A 383 7.13 22.31 6.70
N GLU A 384 7.54 21.12 7.11
CA GLU A 384 8.61 20.36 6.45
C GLU A 384 8.11 19.48 5.30
N ALA A 385 6.83 19.09 5.36
CA ALA A 385 6.24 18.17 4.38
C ALA A 385 5.98 18.81 3.02
N PHE A 386 5.75 20.11 2.98
CA PHE A 386 5.44 20.84 1.75
C PHE A 386 6.53 21.87 1.42
N ASP A 387 6.76 22.09 0.14
CA ASP A 387 7.63 23.17 -0.33
C ASP A 387 6.85 24.49 -0.49
N GLU A 388 7.55 25.58 -0.82
CA GLU A 388 6.97 26.92 -1.01
C GLU A 388 5.90 26.97 -2.13
N ALA A 389 5.94 26.03 -3.08
CA ALA A 389 4.93 25.88 -4.13
C ALA A 389 3.75 25.00 -3.72
N GLY A 390 3.72 24.49 -2.48
CA GLY A 390 2.70 23.60 -1.96
C GLY A 390 2.81 22.16 -2.48
N ARG A 391 3.96 21.76 -3.04
CA ARG A 391 4.20 20.38 -3.47
C ARG A 391 4.68 19.55 -2.29
N PHE A 392 4.12 18.35 -2.13
CA PHE A 392 4.53 17.43 -1.07
C PHE A 392 5.93 16.86 -1.37
N ARG A 393 6.79 16.89 -0.37
CA ARG A 393 8.13 16.30 -0.38
C ARG A 393 8.05 14.83 0.02
N SER A 394 8.18 13.93 -0.94
CA SER A 394 8.04 12.49 -0.67
C SER A 394 9.21 11.92 0.14
N GLY A 395 10.39 12.53 0.06
CA GLY A 395 11.63 11.99 0.56
C GLY A 395 12.16 10.81 -0.26
N ASP A 396 11.53 10.47 -1.38
CA ASP A 396 12.02 9.49 -2.34
C ASP A 396 12.83 10.18 -3.45
N LEU A 397 13.83 9.48 -3.96
CA LEU A 397 14.65 9.92 -5.10
C LEU A 397 14.22 9.20 -6.36
N ALA A 398 14.21 9.92 -7.47
CA ALA A 398 13.84 9.37 -8.76
C ALA A 398 14.49 10.12 -9.92
N VAL A 399 14.42 9.48 -11.07
CA VAL A 399 14.68 10.07 -12.38
C VAL A 399 13.38 10.06 -13.18
N MET A 400 13.05 11.16 -13.84
CA MET A 400 11.98 11.17 -14.83
C MET A 400 12.62 11.02 -16.22
N ARG A 401 12.35 9.87 -16.85
CA ARG A 401 12.92 9.51 -18.17
C ARG A 401 12.41 10.45 -19.27
N GLY A 402 13.12 10.47 -20.39
CA GLY A 402 12.74 11.26 -21.56
C GLY A 402 11.33 10.92 -22.08
N ASP A 403 10.86 9.69 -21.92
CA ASP A 403 9.53 9.21 -22.27
C ASP A 403 8.43 9.53 -21.23
N GLY A 404 8.80 10.12 -20.09
CA GLY A 404 7.88 10.51 -19.01
C GLY A 404 7.66 9.46 -17.93
N HIS A 405 8.24 8.27 -18.05
CA HIS A 405 8.23 7.27 -16.98
C HIS A 405 9.13 7.71 -15.82
N VAL A 406 8.76 7.29 -14.61
CA VAL A 406 9.49 7.57 -13.38
C VAL A 406 10.21 6.32 -12.92
N THR A 407 11.51 6.42 -12.65
CA THR A 407 12.31 5.36 -12.04
C THR A 407 12.75 5.80 -10.65
N LEU A 408 12.30 5.10 -9.61
CA LEU A 408 12.76 5.33 -8.24
C LEU A 408 14.20 4.83 -8.08
N THR A 409 15.07 5.71 -7.61
CA THR A 409 16.50 5.39 -7.40
C THR A 409 16.85 5.18 -5.94
N GLY A 410 16.01 5.65 -5.00
CA GLY A 410 16.26 5.47 -3.58
C GLY A 410 15.39 6.36 -2.68
N ARG A 411 15.91 6.58 -1.48
CA ARG A 411 15.32 7.51 -0.51
C ARG A 411 16.36 8.47 0.01
N VAL A 412 15.98 9.70 0.21
CA VAL A 412 16.86 10.72 0.82
C VAL A 412 17.43 10.25 2.16
N LYS A 413 16.63 9.55 2.99
CA LYS A 413 17.03 9.02 4.29
C LYS A 413 17.87 7.74 4.22
N ASP A 414 17.84 7.02 3.10
CA ASP A 414 18.54 5.75 2.89
C ASP A 414 19.85 5.95 2.10
N ILE A 415 20.17 7.18 1.74
CA ILE A 415 21.49 7.51 1.14
C ILE A 415 22.56 7.23 2.19
N ILE A 416 23.55 6.46 1.76
CA ILE A 416 24.74 6.15 2.57
C ILE A 416 25.82 7.20 2.26
N ILE A 417 26.21 7.97 3.26
CA ILE A 417 27.21 9.03 3.09
C ILE A 417 28.60 8.48 3.40
N ARG A 418 29.27 8.00 2.37
CA ARG A 418 30.58 7.37 2.48
C ARG A 418 31.69 8.27 1.92
N LYS A 419 32.56 8.81 2.80
CA LYS A 419 33.65 9.73 2.43
C LYS A 419 33.18 10.93 1.58
N GLY A 420 31.96 11.40 1.81
CA GLY A 420 31.36 12.50 1.05
C GLY A 420 30.66 12.09 -0.25
N GLU A 421 30.71 10.81 -0.63
CA GLU A 421 29.92 10.26 -1.74
C GLU A 421 28.54 9.83 -1.25
N ASN A 422 27.52 10.20 -2.00
CA ASN A 422 26.15 9.77 -1.77
C ASN A 422 25.91 8.45 -2.52
N ILE A 423 25.66 7.37 -1.79
CA ILE A 423 25.46 6.03 -2.33
C ILE A 423 24.00 5.65 -2.16
N ALA A 424 23.30 5.41 -3.27
CA ALA A 424 21.95 4.90 -3.28
C ALA A 424 21.96 3.40 -2.94
N ALA A 425 21.36 3.04 -1.81
CA ALA A 425 21.29 1.65 -1.37
C ALA A 425 20.55 0.75 -2.39
N LYS A 426 19.50 1.27 -3.06
CA LYS A 426 18.69 0.53 -4.02
C LYS A 426 19.50 0.00 -5.21
N GLU A 427 20.44 0.79 -5.75
CA GLU A 427 21.28 0.36 -6.88
C GLU A 427 22.08 -0.91 -6.55
N ILE A 428 22.58 -1.01 -5.32
CA ILE A 428 23.33 -2.17 -4.84
C ILE A 428 22.39 -3.35 -4.57
N GLU A 429 21.20 -3.06 -4.01
CA GLU A 429 20.17 -4.07 -3.76
C GLU A 429 19.70 -4.74 -5.04
N ASP A 430 19.44 -3.96 -6.09
CA ASP A 430 19.03 -4.48 -7.40
C ASP A 430 20.11 -5.41 -7.99
N VAL A 431 21.38 -5.03 -7.91
CA VAL A 431 22.51 -5.86 -8.39
C VAL A 431 22.63 -7.16 -7.59
N LEU A 432 22.53 -7.09 -6.26
CA LEU A 432 22.68 -8.28 -5.42
C LEU A 432 21.47 -9.21 -5.51
N TYR A 433 20.28 -8.67 -5.72
CA TYR A 433 19.06 -9.47 -5.86
C TYR A 433 19.08 -10.39 -7.08
N ALA A 434 19.77 -10.03 -8.15
CA ALA A 434 19.96 -10.87 -9.34
C ALA A 434 20.79 -12.14 -9.08
N HIS A 435 21.45 -12.25 -7.94
CA HIS A 435 22.26 -13.42 -7.63
C HIS A 435 21.44 -14.60 -7.12
N PRO A 436 21.59 -15.83 -7.64
CA PRO A 436 20.74 -17.00 -7.33
C PRO A 436 20.73 -17.44 -5.87
N LYS A 437 21.71 -17.02 -5.07
CA LYS A 437 21.78 -17.29 -3.63
C LYS A 437 21.01 -16.27 -2.78
N VAL A 438 20.52 -15.18 -3.37
CA VAL A 438 19.88 -14.07 -2.67
C VAL A 438 18.35 -14.21 -2.75
N GLY A 439 17.71 -14.49 -1.63
CA GLY A 439 16.25 -14.50 -1.52
C GLY A 439 15.69 -13.11 -1.27
N ALA A 440 16.38 -12.31 -0.44
CA ALA A 440 16.10 -10.90 -0.23
C ALA A 440 17.38 -10.18 0.22
N VAL A 441 17.43 -8.86 0.03
CA VAL A 441 18.58 -8.04 0.40
C VAL A 441 18.13 -6.67 0.89
N ALA A 442 18.86 -6.15 1.89
CA ALA A 442 18.79 -4.77 2.32
C ALA A 442 20.21 -4.21 2.42
N VAL A 443 20.45 -3.06 1.81
CA VAL A 443 21.72 -2.34 1.92
C VAL A 443 21.52 -1.14 2.85
N ILE A 444 22.40 -1.02 3.85
CA ILE A 444 22.33 -0.01 4.90
C ILE A 444 23.68 0.67 5.12
N GLY A 445 23.65 1.94 5.51
CA GLY A 445 24.81 2.64 6.02
C GLY A 445 24.97 2.39 7.51
N LEU A 446 26.14 1.94 7.92
CA LEU A 446 26.51 1.78 9.32
C LEU A 446 27.65 2.74 9.67
N PRO A 447 27.70 3.32 10.88
CA PRO A 447 28.75 4.25 11.28
C PRO A 447 30.16 3.66 11.10
N ASP A 448 31.06 4.45 10.53
CA ASP A 448 32.47 4.08 10.33
C ASP A 448 33.38 5.28 10.63
N PRO A 449 34.34 5.16 11.57
CA PRO A 449 35.20 6.28 11.97
C PRO A 449 36.07 6.86 10.85
N GLY A 450 36.42 6.05 9.84
CA GLY A 450 37.28 6.44 8.73
C GLY A 450 36.55 6.88 7.48
N ARG A 451 35.26 6.51 7.37
CA ARG A 451 34.46 6.70 6.15
C ARG A 451 33.22 7.56 6.35
N GLY A 452 32.84 7.87 7.62
CA GLY A 452 31.54 8.41 7.98
C GLY A 452 30.53 7.26 8.10
N GLU A 453 30.14 6.67 6.99
CA GLU A 453 29.40 5.41 6.94
C GLU A 453 30.15 4.38 6.08
N ARG A 454 29.99 3.09 6.42
CA ARG A 454 30.33 1.94 5.56
C ARG A 454 29.07 1.36 4.95
N VAL A 455 29.20 0.80 3.77
CA VAL A 455 28.11 0.10 3.08
C VAL A 455 28.04 -1.33 3.60
N CYS A 456 26.90 -1.72 4.15
CA CYS A 456 26.65 -3.08 4.64
C CYS A 456 25.49 -3.70 3.87
N ALA A 457 25.75 -4.85 3.22
CA ALA A 457 24.70 -5.66 2.62
C ALA A 457 24.23 -6.72 3.62
N VAL A 458 22.93 -6.76 3.88
CA VAL A 458 22.27 -7.76 4.73
C VAL A 458 21.42 -8.65 3.81
N VAL A 459 21.75 -9.94 3.73
CA VAL A 459 21.20 -10.87 2.76
C VAL A 459 20.43 -11.99 3.45
N GLU A 460 19.20 -12.24 3.00
CA GLU A 460 18.43 -13.44 3.26
C GLU A 460 18.79 -14.48 2.17
N THR A 461 19.19 -15.67 2.57
CA THR A 461 19.56 -16.73 1.63
C THR A 461 18.34 -17.27 0.90
N ALA A 462 18.43 -17.46 -0.41
CA ALA A 462 17.37 -18.08 -1.20
C ALA A 462 17.11 -19.53 -0.73
N GLU A 463 15.87 -19.99 -0.82
CA GLU A 463 15.48 -21.33 -0.38
C GLU A 463 16.29 -22.41 -1.11
N GLY A 464 16.91 -23.31 -0.33
CA GLY A 464 17.74 -24.39 -0.86
C GLY A 464 19.13 -23.99 -1.37
N ALA A 465 19.49 -22.71 -1.28
CA ALA A 465 20.81 -22.23 -1.67
C ALA A 465 21.81 -22.25 -0.49
N GLU A 466 23.10 -22.30 -0.82
CA GLU A 466 24.17 -22.03 0.15
C GLU A 466 24.27 -20.51 0.39
N PRO A 467 24.70 -20.07 1.58
CA PRO A 467 24.88 -18.65 1.88
C PRO A 467 25.80 -17.94 0.87
N LEU A 468 25.49 -16.70 0.54
CA LEU A 468 26.36 -15.85 -0.27
C LEU A 468 27.66 -15.56 0.48
N THR A 469 28.80 -15.70 -0.18
CA THR A 469 30.10 -15.34 0.40
C THR A 469 30.46 -13.90 0.06
N TYR A 470 31.38 -13.30 0.84
CA TYR A 470 31.86 -11.93 0.59
C TYR A 470 32.51 -11.80 -0.78
N ASP A 471 33.34 -12.78 -1.19
CA ASP A 471 34.00 -12.77 -2.51
C ASP A 471 32.99 -12.83 -3.67
N GLU A 472 31.94 -13.64 -3.53
CA GLU A 472 30.85 -13.69 -4.52
C GLU A 472 30.10 -12.36 -4.61
N MET A 473 29.79 -11.73 -3.47
CA MET A 473 29.17 -10.40 -3.43
C MET A 473 30.04 -9.36 -4.17
N VAL A 474 31.34 -9.33 -3.87
CA VAL A 474 32.28 -8.42 -4.52
C VAL A 474 32.35 -8.69 -6.02
N ALA A 475 32.38 -9.96 -6.44
CA ALA A 475 32.39 -10.33 -7.84
C ALA A 475 31.14 -9.83 -8.57
N VAL A 476 29.96 -10.08 -8.04
CA VAL A 476 28.68 -9.61 -8.61
C VAL A 476 28.65 -8.09 -8.77
N CYS A 477 29.03 -7.35 -7.74
CA CYS A 477 29.08 -5.89 -7.80
C CYS A 477 30.10 -5.38 -8.84
N THR A 478 31.21 -6.09 -8.98
CA THR A 478 32.27 -5.75 -9.96
C THR A 478 31.83 -6.06 -11.38
N ASP A 479 31.21 -7.20 -11.62
CA ASP A 479 30.71 -7.63 -12.93
C ASP A 479 29.55 -6.71 -13.40
N ALA A 480 28.76 -6.18 -12.48
CA ALA A 480 27.77 -5.15 -12.75
C ALA A 480 28.38 -3.75 -12.96
N ALA A 481 29.71 -3.63 -12.99
CA ALA A 481 30.45 -2.37 -13.15
C ALA A 481 30.09 -1.28 -12.13
N LEU A 482 29.67 -1.65 -10.91
CA LEU A 482 29.47 -0.69 -9.84
C LEU A 482 30.78 0.02 -9.49
N MET A 483 30.70 1.32 -9.18
CA MET A 483 31.86 2.07 -8.67
C MET A 483 32.40 1.38 -7.41
N ARG A 484 33.73 1.33 -7.26
CA ARG A 484 34.36 0.68 -6.11
C ARG A 484 33.83 1.15 -4.75
N GLN A 485 33.40 2.40 -4.65
CA GLN A 485 32.84 2.97 -3.43
C GLN A 485 31.45 2.43 -3.08
N LYS A 486 30.74 1.86 -4.06
CA LYS A 486 29.40 1.25 -3.89
C LYS A 486 29.48 -0.23 -3.52
N VAL A 487 30.63 -0.88 -3.71
CA VAL A 487 30.81 -2.28 -3.30
C VAL A 487 30.74 -2.35 -1.77
N PRO A 488 29.83 -3.14 -1.18
CA PRO A 488 29.69 -3.20 0.27
C PRO A 488 30.98 -3.68 0.95
N GLU A 489 31.37 -2.99 2.02
CA GLU A 489 32.50 -3.39 2.85
C GLU A 489 32.13 -4.53 3.80
N GLN A 490 30.85 -4.68 4.11
CA GLN A 490 30.37 -5.70 5.03
C GLN A 490 29.23 -6.50 4.39
N LEU A 491 29.32 -7.82 4.50
CA LEU A 491 28.23 -8.75 4.22
C LEU A 491 27.75 -9.37 5.51
N VAL A 492 26.44 -9.34 5.73
CA VAL A 492 25.76 -10.06 6.81
C VAL A 492 24.76 -11.01 6.18
N VAL A 493 24.94 -12.31 6.36
CA VAL A 493 23.93 -13.30 6.02
C VAL A 493 22.99 -13.41 7.23
N HIS A 494 21.73 -13.03 7.02
CA HIS A 494 20.72 -12.99 8.07
C HIS A 494 20.22 -14.42 8.38
N ASP A 495 20.06 -14.72 9.66
CA ASP A 495 19.51 -16.01 10.10
C ASP A 495 17.96 -15.98 10.00
N GLY A 496 17.44 -16.55 8.93
CA GLY A 496 16.01 -16.52 8.58
C GLY A 496 15.61 -15.27 7.77
N PRO A 497 14.29 -15.00 7.67
CA PRO A 497 13.78 -13.90 6.86
C PRO A 497 14.15 -12.52 7.43
N LEU A 498 14.39 -11.55 6.55
CA LEU A 498 14.61 -10.16 6.95
C LEU A 498 13.37 -9.58 7.65
N PRO A 499 13.53 -8.67 8.63
CA PRO A 499 12.41 -8.05 9.32
C PRO A 499 11.56 -7.24 8.35
N ARG A 500 10.24 -7.46 8.40
CA ARG A 500 9.27 -6.85 7.48
C ARG A 500 8.07 -6.31 8.24
N ASN A 501 7.48 -5.25 7.70
CA ASN A 501 6.19 -4.77 8.19
C ASN A 501 5.02 -5.60 7.59
N ALA A 502 3.77 -5.24 7.96
CA ALA A 502 2.56 -5.91 7.46
C ALA A 502 2.36 -5.86 5.95
N THR A 503 2.94 -4.87 5.29
CA THR A 503 2.92 -4.75 3.83
C THR A 503 4.11 -5.44 3.18
N MET A 504 4.83 -6.27 3.95
CA MET A 504 6.02 -7.04 3.54
C MET A 504 7.24 -6.19 3.15
N LYS A 505 7.25 -4.90 3.51
CA LYS A 505 8.40 -4.00 3.31
C LYS A 505 9.48 -4.29 4.36
N ILE A 506 10.74 -4.42 3.92
CA ILE A 506 11.88 -4.63 4.80
C ILE A 506 12.10 -3.41 5.72
N LEU A 507 12.30 -3.68 7.01
CA LEU A 507 12.50 -2.68 8.05
C LEU A 507 14.00 -2.40 8.26
N LYS A 508 14.59 -1.60 7.37
CA LYS A 508 16.03 -1.28 7.40
C LYS A 508 16.50 -0.66 8.73
N TYR A 509 15.64 0.07 9.43
CA TYR A 509 16.00 0.66 10.72
C TYR A 509 16.25 -0.41 11.78
N GLU A 510 15.47 -1.50 11.81
CA GLU A 510 15.71 -2.62 12.73
C GLU A 510 17.05 -3.30 12.44
N LEU A 511 17.41 -3.45 11.16
CA LEU A 511 18.71 -3.96 10.76
C LEU A 511 19.85 -3.03 11.17
N LYS A 512 19.67 -1.71 11.02
CA LYS A 512 20.66 -0.72 11.48
C LYS A 512 20.87 -0.81 12.99
N ASP A 513 19.77 -0.82 13.75
CA ASP A 513 19.81 -0.90 15.22
C ASP A 513 20.46 -2.19 15.72
N ALA A 514 20.16 -3.32 15.05
CA ALA A 514 20.75 -4.62 15.40
C ALA A 514 22.25 -4.72 15.06
N LEU A 515 22.72 -4.00 14.03
CA LEU A 515 24.08 -4.16 13.49
C LEU A 515 25.04 -3.00 13.83
N VAL A 516 24.57 -1.89 14.38
CA VAL A 516 25.39 -0.70 14.67
C VAL A 516 26.57 -1.01 15.60
N ASP A 517 26.35 -1.85 16.62
CA ASP A 517 27.34 -2.23 17.62
C ASP A 517 28.02 -3.59 17.34
N VAL A 518 27.69 -4.23 16.22
CA VAL A 518 28.31 -5.50 15.84
C VAL A 518 29.75 -5.25 15.36
N PRO A 519 30.76 -5.82 16.03
CA PRO A 519 32.15 -5.69 15.60
C PRO A 519 32.35 -6.23 14.19
N TRP A 520 32.99 -5.48 13.33
CA TRP A 520 33.42 -5.93 12.02
C TRP A 520 34.89 -5.54 11.80
N SER A 521 35.57 -6.22 10.92
CA SER A 521 36.92 -5.87 10.49
C SER A 521 36.92 -5.68 8.98
N ASP A 522 37.69 -4.71 8.49
CA ASP A 522 38.02 -4.62 7.07
C ASP A 522 38.64 -5.97 6.63
N VAL A 523 38.11 -6.57 5.57
CA VAL A 523 38.63 -7.79 4.96
C VAL A 523 39.74 -7.40 3.99
#